data_b6be9f9fb2075c559c1ff5716a6a3380
#
_entry.id   b6be9f9fb2075c559c1ff5716a6a3380
#
_cell.length_a   1.000
_cell.length_b   1.000
_cell.length_c   1.000
_cell.angle_alpha   90.00
_cell.angle_beta   90.00
_cell.angle_gamma   90.00
#
_symmetry.space_group_name_H-M   'P 1'
#
loop_
_entity.id
_entity.type
_entity.pdbx_description
1 polymer ?
#
loop_
_entity_poly.entity_id
_entity_poly.type
_entity_poly.pdbx_seq_one_letter_code
_entity_poly.pdbx_strand_id
1 'polypeptide(L)'
;PTWNALCNTIYPGANPDSVVMAIDYCKARGLDILLKPVHLVPMQVTDARSKEKVWRDVPMPGIGMYRIQADRSGNYAGADEPVFGPDVTEEFQDPYNQSAKIKVTYPQWCKYTVYKMVNGQRVAFHALERWKENYATQSGKTECPNAMWRKRPYAQLAKCTEAQALRKAWPEIGSEPTAEEMEGKEIIINEIPGNQPQQTSPAKSRALDAIRGQSTEPVTLE
;
A
#
# COMPACT_ATOMS: atom_id res chain seq x y z
N PRO A 1 11.40 16.93 -18.66
CA PRO A 1 12.32 16.48 -17.61
C PRO A 1 11.63 15.55 -16.58
N THR A 2 10.44 15.92 -16.08
CA THR A 2 9.72 15.15 -15.05
C THR A 2 9.33 13.74 -15.50
N TRP A 3 8.86 13.56 -16.73
CA TRP A 3 8.49 12.25 -17.27
C TRP A 3 9.68 11.28 -17.29
N ASN A 4 10.84 11.76 -17.76
CA ASN A 4 12.06 10.94 -17.78
C ASN A 4 12.50 10.54 -16.35
N ALA A 5 12.38 11.44 -15.38
CA ALA A 5 12.66 11.11 -13.99
C ALA A 5 11.71 10.04 -13.44
N LEU A 6 10.42 10.15 -13.76
CA LEU A 6 9.44 9.15 -13.35
C LEU A 6 9.75 7.77 -13.92
N CYS A 7 9.95 7.65 -15.24
CA CYS A 7 10.17 6.37 -15.90
C CYS A 7 11.53 5.73 -15.62
N ASN A 8 12.58 6.55 -15.41
CA ASN A 8 13.94 6.03 -15.27
C ASN A 8 14.44 5.95 -13.82
N THR A 9 13.84 6.71 -12.91
CA THR A 9 14.33 6.81 -11.52
C THR A 9 13.28 6.38 -10.50
N ILE A 10 12.07 6.90 -10.58
CA ILE A 10 11.02 6.64 -9.59
C ILE A 10 10.35 5.28 -9.83
N TYR A 11 10.01 4.99 -11.10
CA TYR A 11 9.37 3.74 -11.53
C TYR A 11 10.15 3.09 -12.67
N PRO A 12 11.42 2.70 -12.45
CA PRO A 12 12.25 2.15 -13.51
C PRO A 12 11.66 0.83 -14.02
N GLY A 13 11.48 0.74 -15.35
CA GLY A 13 10.94 -0.45 -16.00
C GLY A 13 9.43 -0.63 -15.93
N ALA A 14 8.68 0.29 -15.31
CA ALA A 14 7.22 0.25 -15.31
C ALA A 14 6.66 0.60 -16.70
N ASN A 15 5.48 0.03 -17.01
CA ASN A 15 4.75 0.41 -18.21
C ASN A 15 4.33 1.89 -18.13
N PRO A 16 4.46 2.67 -19.21
CA PRO A 16 4.03 4.07 -19.26
C PRO A 16 2.60 4.30 -18.77
N ASP A 17 1.64 3.44 -19.12
CA ASP A 17 0.25 3.54 -18.67
C ASP A 17 0.13 3.34 -17.16
N SER A 18 0.94 2.45 -16.58
CA SER A 18 1.00 2.24 -15.13
C SER A 18 1.54 3.47 -14.40
N VAL A 19 2.53 4.16 -14.99
CA VAL A 19 3.06 5.42 -14.45
C VAL A 19 1.99 6.52 -14.50
N VAL A 20 1.19 6.60 -15.58
CA VAL A 20 0.06 7.53 -15.67
C VAL A 20 -0.97 7.24 -14.57
N MET A 21 -1.33 5.98 -14.32
CA MET A 21 -2.23 5.61 -13.22
C MET A 21 -1.69 6.07 -11.86
N ALA A 22 -0.39 5.91 -11.60
CA ALA A 22 0.23 6.40 -10.37
C ALA A 22 0.19 7.92 -10.25
N ILE A 23 0.36 8.66 -11.36
CA ILE A 23 0.23 10.13 -11.41
C ILE A 23 -1.19 10.53 -11.06
N ASP A 24 -2.20 9.90 -11.66
CA ASP A 24 -3.60 10.24 -11.42
C ASP A 24 -4.03 9.90 -9.98
N TYR A 25 -3.55 8.79 -9.44
CA TYR A 25 -3.73 8.43 -8.03
C TYR A 25 -3.16 9.50 -7.10
N CYS A 26 -1.93 9.96 -7.37
CA CYS A 26 -1.29 11.02 -6.58
C CYS A 26 -2.01 12.35 -6.70
N LYS A 27 -2.41 12.76 -7.92
CA LYS A 27 -3.19 13.99 -8.17
C LYS A 27 -4.50 14.00 -7.40
N ALA A 28 -5.25 12.90 -7.45
CA ALA A 28 -6.53 12.77 -6.74
C ALA A 28 -6.40 12.95 -5.22
N ARG A 29 -5.21 12.74 -4.65
CA ARG A 29 -4.92 12.86 -3.21
C ARG A 29 -4.02 14.06 -2.88
N GLY A 30 -3.72 14.92 -3.83
CA GLY A 30 -2.83 16.07 -3.63
C GLY A 30 -1.41 15.68 -3.23
N LEU A 31 -0.90 14.54 -3.71
CA LEU A 31 0.42 14.02 -3.39
C LEU A 31 1.44 14.34 -4.48
N ASP A 32 2.67 14.64 -4.08
CA ASP A 32 3.78 14.76 -5.02
C ASP A 32 4.28 13.36 -5.41
N ILE A 33 4.12 13.01 -6.68
CA ILE A 33 4.56 11.73 -7.25
C ILE A 33 6.07 11.50 -7.13
N LEU A 34 6.87 12.58 -7.10
CA LEU A 34 8.32 12.49 -6.99
C LEU A 34 8.78 11.98 -5.62
N LEU A 35 7.96 12.10 -4.60
CA LEU A 35 8.20 11.52 -3.27
C LEU A 35 7.89 10.02 -3.22
N LYS A 36 7.44 9.43 -4.33
CA LYS A 36 7.04 8.02 -4.45
C LYS A 36 6.07 7.56 -3.34
N PRO A 37 4.96 8.27 -3.10
CA PRO A 37 3.99 7.87 -2.09
C PRO A 37 3.18 6.65 -2.49
N VAL A 38 3.21 6.29 -3.77
CA VAL A 38 2.52 5.16 -4.39
C VAL A 38 3.54 4.24 -5.04
N HIS A 39 3.36 2.96 -4.90
CA HIS A 39 4.14 1.92 -5.56
C HIS A 39 3.30 1.27 -6.65
N LEU A 40 3.94 0.90 -7.76
CA LEU A 40 3.36 0.04 -8.78
C LEU A 40 3.72 -1.39 -8.41
N VAL A 41 2.74 -2.14 -7.94
CA VAL A 41 2.93 -3.52 -7.51
C VAL A 41 2.41 -4.45 -8.61
N PRO A 42 3.29 -5.26 -9.25
CA PRO A 42 2.82 -6.25 -10.21
C PRO A 42 2.02 -7.31 -9.47
N MET A 43 0.74 -7.42 -9.81
CA MET A 43 -0.19 -8.34 -9.18
C MET A 43 -0.87 -9.21 -10.21
N GLN A 44 -1.10 -10.47 -9.84
CA GLN A 44 -1.93 -11.36 -10.62
C GLN A 44 -3.40 -11.05 -10.34
N VAL A 45 -4.10 -10.63 -11.37
CA VAL A 45 -5.53 -10.36 -11.33
C VAL A 45 -6.25 -11.50 -12.04
N THR A 46 -7.13 -12.19 -11.34
CA THR A 46 -7.96 -13.24 -11.93
C THR A 46 -9.30 -12.63 -12.34
N ASP A 47 -9.62 -12.68 -13.63
CA ASP A 47 -10.94 -12.33 -14.12
C ASP A 47 -11.96 -13.39 -13.64
N ALA A 48 -12.96 -12.95 -12.90
CA ALA A 48 -13.96 -13.85 -12.30
C ALA A 48 -14.78 -14.62 -13.35
N ARG A 49 -14.92 -14.10 -14.57
CA ARG A 49 -15.71 -14.71 -15.65
C ARG A 49 -14.89 -15.66 -16.50
N SER A 50 -13.78 -15.17 -17.05
CA SER A 50 -12.92 -15.95 -17.94
C SER A 50 -12.00 -16.91 -17.20
N LYS A 51 -11.81 -16.70 -15.87
CA LYS A 51 -10.78 -17.37 -15.06
C LYS A 51 -9.35 -17.13 -15.56
N GLU A 52 -9.18 -16.20 -16.47
CA GLU A 52 -7.87 -15.83 -16.97
C GLU A 52 -7.10 -15.04 -15.91
N LYS A 53 -5.83 -15.36 -15.78
CA LYS A 53 -4.91 -14.70 -14.88
C LYS A 53 -4.04 -13.74 -15.70
N VAL A 54 -4.18 -12.45 -15.42
CA VAL A 54 -3.42 -11.40 -16.09
C VAL A 54 -2.58 -10.65 -15.06
N TRP A 55 -1.30 -10.44 -15.38
CA TRP A 55 -0.44 -9.58 -14.58
C TRP A 55 -0.73 -8.12 -14.91
N ARG A 56 -0.98 -7.33 -13.87
CA ARG A 56 -1.18 -5.88 -13.97
C ARG A 56 -0.41 -5.17 -12.87
N ASP A 57 0.13 -4.01 -13.18
CA ASP A 57 0.62 -3.10 -12.17
C ASP A 57 -0.56 -2.43 -11.46
N VAL A 58 -0.63 -2.60 -10.16
CA VAL A 58 -1.67 -1.98 -9.33
C VAL A 58 -1.02 -0.86 -8.52
N PRO A 59 -1.49 0.40 -8.67
CA PRO A 59 -1.03 1.49 -7.82
C PRO A 59 -1.47 1.26 -6.38
N MET A 60 -0.51 1.13 -5.48
CA MET A 60 -0.77 0.92 -4.06
C MET A 60 -0.08 1.97 -3.21
N PRO A 61 -0.73 2.46 -2.14
CA PRO A 61 -0.09 3.38 -1.23
C PRO A 61 1.10 2.69 -0.55
N GLY A 62 2.23 3.39 -0.46
CA GLY A 62 3.30 3.02 0.45
C GLY A 62 3.07 3.62 1.84
N ILE A 63 3.81 3.15 2.85
CA ILE A 63 3.74 3.72 4.21
C ILE A 63 3.98 5.24 4.21
N GLY A 64 4.79 5.74 3.28
CA GLY A 64 5.05 7.17 3.11
C GLY A 64 3.79 8.00 2.85
N MET A 65 2.82 7.47 2.10
CA MET A 65 1.55 8.14 1.88
C MET A 65 0.79 8.33 3.20
N TYR A 66 0.68 7.28 4.02
CA TYR A 66 -0.04 7.35 5.29
C TYR A 66 0.61 8.33 6.27
N ARG A 67 1.95 8.37 6.31
CA ARG A 67 2.69 9.36 7.12
C ARG A 67 2.41 10.80 6.68
N ILE A 68 2.46 11.07 5.37
CA ILE A 68 2.16 12.41 4.80
C ILE A 68 0.73 12.83 5.14
N GLN A 69 -0.23 11.94 5.00
CA GLN A 69 -1.63 12.25 5.27
C GLN A 69 -1.89 12.48 6.76
N ALA A 70 -1.30 11.66 7.63
CA ALA A 70 -1.39 11.84 9.08
C ALA A 70 -0.80 13.19 9.50
N ASP A 71 0.36 13.56 8.98
CA ASP A 71 1.00 14.85 9.27
C ASP A 71 0.13 16.03 8.78
N ARG A 72 -0.40 15.94 7.55
CA ARG A 72 -1.30 16.97 6.98
C ARG A 72 -2.62 17.14 7.72
N SER A 73 -3.05 16.14 8.50
CA SER A 73 -4.26 16.26 9.32
C SER A 73 -4.18 17.34 10.41
N GLY A 74 -2.97 17.81 10.72
CA GLY A 74 -2.70 18.82 11.75
C GLY A 74 -2.89 18.33 13.19
N ASN A 75 -3.24 17.07 13.37
CA ASN A 75 -3.46 16.48 14.70
C ASN A 75 -2.55 15.26 14.99
N TYR A 76 -1.56 14.98 14.13
CA TYR A 76 -0.53 13.99 14.41
C TYR A 76 0.36 14.45 15.57
N ALA A 77 0.52 13.60 16.58
CA ALA A 77 1.23 13.92 17.84
C ALA A 77 2.40 12.97 18.10
N GLY A 78 2.97 12.41 17.03
CA GLY A 78 4.14 11.54 17.06
C GLY A 78 3.82 10.05 17.14
N ALA A 79 4.85 9.25 17.26
CA ALA A 79 4.80 7.80 17.39
C ALA A 79 5.88 7.32 18.37
N ASP A 80 5.67 6.14 18.96
CA ASP A 80 6.73 5.43 19.68
C ASP A 80 7.58 4.61 18.71
N GLU A 81 8.74 4.18 19.19
CA GLU A 81 9.53 3.17 18.50
C GLU A 81 8.77 1.83 18.44
N PRO A 82 8.95 1.04 17.37
CA PRO A 82 8.33 -0.27 17.27
C PRO A 82 8.84 -1.21 18.37
N VAL A 83 7.92 -1.91 19.01
CA VAL A 83 8.25 -2.97 19.97
C VAL A 83 8.09 -4.32 19.28
N PHE A 84 9.11 -5.14 19.36
CA PHE A 84 9.12 -6.47 18.74
C PHE A 84 8.98 -7.58 19.78
N GLY A 85 8.30 -8.65 19.37
CA GLY A 85 8.23 -9.90 20.14
C GLY A 85 9.54 -10.70 20.07
N PRO A 86 9.56 -11.88 20.68
CA PRO A 86 10.74 -12.74 20.67
C PRO A 86 11.09 -13.14 19.23
N ASP A 87 12.39 -13.37 19.02
CA ASP A 87 12.91 -13.86 17.76
C ASP A 87 12.59 -15.34 17.57
N VAL A 88 12.24 -15.66 16.33
CA VAL A 88 12.11 -17.04 15.86
C VAL A 88 13.06 -17.24 14.70
N THR A 89 13.73 -18.36 14.69
CA THR A 89 14.56 -18.80 13.57
C THR A 89 13.92 -20.02 12.93
N GLU A 90 13.65 -19.94 11.65
CA GLU A 90 12.99 -21.00 10.87
C GLU A 90 13.76 -21.29 9.59
N GLU A 91 13.68 -22.52 9.13
CA GLU A 91 14.28 -22.97 7.89
C GLU A 91 13.21 -23.13 6.82
N PHE A 92 13.40 -22.44 5.72
CA PHE A 92 12.54 -22.51 4.54
C PHE A 92 13.24 -23.26 3.42
N GLN A 93 12.50 -24.01 2.62
CA GLN A 93 13.03 -24.64 1.43
C GLN A 93 13.48 -23.58 0.41
N ASP A 94 14.69 -23.68 -0.13
CA ASP A 94 15.16 -22.77 -1.17
C ASP A 94 14.37 -23.04 -2.46
N PRO A 95 13.65 -22.05 -3.01
CA PRO A 95 12.85 -22.23 -4.20
C PRO A 95 13.68 -22.51 -5.48
N TYR A 96 14.98 -22.23 -5.46
CA TYR A 96 15.90 -22.44 -6.57
C TYR A 96 16.78 -23.66 -6.40
N ASN A 97 16.90 -24.19 -5.19
CA ASN A 97 17.71 -25.36 -4.88
C ASN A 97 16.99 -26.27 -3.86
N GLN A 98 16.37 -27.32 -4.36
CA GLN A 98 15.61 -28.27 -3.53
C GLN A 98 16.45 -29.01 -2.48
N SER A 99 17.78 -29.01 -2.62
CA SER A 99 18.69 -29.64 -1.64
C SER A 99 19.16 -28.66 -0.57
N ALA A 100 18.82 -27.37 -0.67
CA ALA A 100 19.26 -26.33 0.25
C ALA A 100 18.07 -25.74 1.04
N LYS A 101 18.37 -25.31 2.25
CA LYS A 101 17.45 -24.59 3.12
C LYS A 101 17.97 -23.18 3.42
N ILE A 102 17.05 -22.24 3.50
CA ILE A 102 17.32 -20.86 3.84
C ILE A 102 16.86 -20.61 5.26
N LYS A 103 17.80 -20.26 6.14
CA LYS A 103 17.53 -19.91 7.53
C LYS A 103 17.17 -18.44 7.63
N VAL A 104 16.01 -18.14 8.23
CA VAL A 104 15.51 -16.78 8.43
C VAL A 104 15.20 -16.57 9.90
N THR A 105 15.74 -15.49 10.47
CA THR A 105 15.40 -15.04 11.83
C THR A 105 14.52 -13.82 11.72
N TYR A 106 13.38 -13.81 12.43
CA TYR A 106 12.39 -12.76 12.39
C TYR A 106 11.69 -12.60 13.74
N PRO A 107 11.13 -11.41 14.06
CA PRO A 107 10.32 -11.23 15.27
C PRO A 107 8.94 -11.87 15.07
N GLN A 108 8.42 -12.53 16.10
CA GLN A 108 7.08 -13.14 16.02
C GLN A 108 5.99 -12.13 15.72
N TRP A 109 6.11 -10.94 16.30
CA TRP A 109 5.16 -9.84 16.16
C TRP A 109 5.85 -8.48 16.30
N CYS A 110 5.18 -7.45 15.84
CA CYS A 110 5.52 -6.06 16.08
C CYS A 110 4.29 -5.33 16.62
N LYS A 111 4.49 -4.47 17.63
CA LYS A 111 3.52 -3.49 18.10
C LYS A 111 4.01 -2.10 17.73
N TYR A 112 3.14 -1.28 17.16
CA TYR A 112 3.43 0.11 16.82
C TYR A 112 2.36 1.01 17.41
N THR A 113 2.76 2.15 17.97
CA THR A 113 1.87 3.14 18.58
C THR A 113 2.04 4.48 17.89
N VAL A 114 0.94 5.05 17.42
CA VAL A 114 0.86 6.42 16.93
C VAL A 114 -0.04 7.25 17.84
N TYR A 115 0.17 8.53 17.86
CA TYR A 115 -0.58 9.44 18.70
C TYR A 115 -1.30 10.48 17.86
N LYS A 116 -2.56 10.73 18.21
CA LYS A 116 -3.41 11.75 17.61
C LYS A 116 -3.92 12.70 18.68
N MET A 117 -3.94 14.00 18.38
CA MET A 117 -4.61 14.97 19.24
C MET A 117 -6.12 14.87 19.03
N VAL A 118 -6.85 14.58 20.07
CA VAL A 118 -8.33 14.51 20.07
C VAL A 118 -8.84 15.40 21.19
N ASN A 119 -9.57 16.45 20.86
CA ASN A 119 -10.10 17.43 21.83
C ASN A 119 -9.01 17.98 22.79
N GLY A 120 -7.83 18.28 22.26
CA GLY A 120 -6.70 18.78 23.04
C GLY A 120 -5.93 17.74 23.86
N GLN A 121 -6.31 16.47 23.79
CA GLN A 121 -5.64 15.38 24.49
C GLN A 121 -4.86 14.49 23.52
N ARG A 122 -3.69 14.03 23.91
CA ARG A 122 -2.88 13.08 23.17
C ARG A 122 -3.41 11.66 23.40
N VAL A 123 -4.01 11.07 22.37
CA VAL A 123 -4.62 9.74 22.42
C VAL A 123 -3.75 8.75 21.66
N ALA A 124 -3.48 7.60 22.26
CA ALA A 124 -2.68 6.52 21.66
C ALA A 124 -3.55 5.59 20.81
N PHE A 125 -3.09 5.31 19.61
CA PHE A 125 -3.63 4.27 18.73
C PHE A 125 -2.53 3.27 18.42
N HIS A 126 -2.80 2.00 18.62
CA HIS A 126 -1.81 0.96 18.40
C HIS A 126 -2.34 -0.20 17.58
N ALA A 127 -1.44 -0.83 16.87
CA ALA A 127 -1.65 -2.08 16.16
C ALA A 127 -0.62 -3.11 16.63
N LEU A 128 -0.95 -4.36 16.42
CA LEU A 128 -0.03 -5.48 16.58
C LEU A 128 -0.20 -6.39 15.38
N GLU A 129 0.90 -6.64 14.69
CA GLU A 129 0.95 -7.49 13.52
C GLU A 129 1.90 -8.67 13.74
N ARG A 130 1.55 -9.82 13.18
CA ARG A 130 2.36 -11.04 13.24
C ARG A 130 3.15 -11.22 11.97
N TRP A 131 4.43 -11.58 12.09
CA TRP A 131 5.28 -11.76 10.92
C TRP A 131 4.71 -12.81 9.94
N LYS A 132 4.23 -13.95 10.47
CA LYS A 132 3.65 -15.05 9.67
C LYS A 132 2.40 -14.66 8.85
N GLU A 133 1.68 -13.63 9.25
CA GLU A 133 0.49 -13.16 8.55
C GLU A 133 0.83 -12.10 7.49
N ASN A 134 2.00 -11.48 7.58
CA ASN A 134 2.38 -10.32 6.78
C ASN A 134 3.42 -10.63 5.69
N TYR A 135 4.38 -11.53 5.96
CA TYR A 135 5.51 -11.69 5.05
C TYR A 135 5.07 -12.12 3.63
N ALA A 136 5.80 -11.56 2.66
CA ALA A 136 5.62 -11.91 1.26
C ALA A 136 6.54 -13.06 0.88
N THR A 137 6.00 -14.04 0.14
CA THR A 137 6.77 -15.17 -0.37
C THR A 137 7.54 -14.82 -1.64
N GLN A 138 8.57 -15.60 -1.96
CA GLN A 138 9.37 -15.45 -3.17
C GLN A 138 8.51 -15.68 -4.44
N SER A 139 7.51 -16.55 -4.36
CA SER A 139 6.51 -16.79 -5.40
C SER A 139 5.31 -17.51 -4.77
N GLY A 140 4.18 -17.54 -5.46
CA GLY A 140 2.97 -18.23 -4.99
C GLY A 140 3.11 -19.77 -4.86
N LYS A 141 4.26 -20.34 -5.20
CA LYS A 141 4.54 -21.79 -5.11
C LYS A 141 5.47 -22.16 -3.97
N THR A 142 5.86 -21.23 -3.13
CA THR A 142 6.82 -21.46 -2.03
C THR A 142 6.39 -20.68 -0.79
N GLU A 143 6.70 -21.23 0.37
CA GLU A 143 6.59 -20.53 1.65
C GLU A 143 7.84 -19.70 1.99
N CYS A 144 8.90 -19.81 1.18
CA CYS A 144 10.13 -19.08 1.41
C CYS A 144 9.89 -17.56 1.28
N PRO A 145 10.24 -16.77 2.29
CA PRO A 145 10.11 -15.33 2.23
C PRO A 145 10.92 -14.72 1.09
N ASN A 146 10.45 -13.65 0.48
CA ASN A 146 11.19 -12.93 -0.54
C ASN A 146 12.46 -12.26 0.04
N ALA A 147 13.30 -11.70 -0.85
CA ALA A 147 14.59 -11.14 -0.46
C ALA A 147 14.48 -10.00 0.56
N MET A 148 13.44 -9.16 0.47
CA MET A 148 13.24 -8.05 1.41
C MET A 148 12.85 -8.54 2.80
N TRP A 149 11.90 -9.49 2.88
CA TRP A 149 11.47 -10.08 4.14
C TRP A 149 12.53 -10.95 4.80
N ARG A 150 13.48 -11.51 4.03
CA ARG A 150 14.66 -12.21 4.58
C ARG A 150 15.72 -11.27 5.12
N LYS A 151 16.01 -10.19 4.36
CA LYS A 151 17.10 -9.26 4.71
C LYS A 151 16.70 -8.24 5.79
N ARG A 152 15.43 -7.85 5.84
CA ARG A 152 14.93 -6.77 6.71
C ARG A 152 13.61 -7.14 7.38
N PRO A 153 13.52 -8.27 8.09
CA PRO A 153 12.26 -8.78 8.64
C PRO A 153 11.61 -7.80 9.63
N TYR A 154 12.41 -7.17 10.48
CA TYR A 154 11.94 -6.20 11.47
C TYR A 154 11.39 -4.93 10.79
N ALA A 155 12.15 -4.36 9.87
CA ALA A 155 11.76 -3.12 9.21
C ALA A 155 10.51 -3.29 8.33
N GLN A 156 10.35 -4.44 7.66
CA GLN A 156 9.16 -4.72 6.87
C GLN A 156 7.94 -4.89 7.77
N LEU A 157 8.05 -5.69 8.84
CA LEU A 157 6.95 -5.88 9.77
C LEU A 157 6.55 -4.57 10.48
N ALA A 158 7.54 -3.74 10.86
CA ALA A 158 7.26 -2.44 11.47
C ALA A 158 6.46 -1.52 10.54
N LYS A 159 6.77 -1.48 9.24
CA LYS A 159 6.01 -0.69 8.26
C LYS A 159 4.56 -1.15 8.15
N CYS A 160 4.31 -2.45 8.09
CA CYS A 160 2.95 -3.00 8.05
C CYS A 160 2.18 -2.64 9.33
N THR A 161 2.82 -2.77 10.50
CA THR A 161 2.22 -2.46 11.78
C THR A 161 1.93 -0.96 11.93
N GLU A 162 2.85 -0.09 11.50
CA GLU A 162 2.66 1.36 11.47
C GLU A 162 1.48 1.75 10.59
N ALA A 163 1.38 1.17 9.38
CA ALA A 163 0.27 1.42 8.48
C ALA A 163 -1.08 1.07 9.12
N GLN A 164 -1.18 -0.05 9.83
CA GLN A 164 -2.37 -0.43 10.58
C GLN A 164 -2.69 0.56 11.71
N ALA A 165 -1.69 1.01 12.45
CA ALA A 165 -1.88 2.00 13.52
C ALA A 165 -2.37 3.35 12.97
N LEU A 166 -1.80 3.81 11.85
CA LEU A 166 -2.21 5.03 11.17
C LEU A 166 -3.65 4.95 10.65
N ARG A 167 -4.05 3.84 10.02
CA ARG A 167 -5.43 3.62 9.56
C ARG A 167 -6.44 3.61 10.71
N LYS A 168 -6.08 3.08 11.89
CA LYS A 168 -6.92 3.14 13.08
C LYS A 168 -7.09 4.57 13.61
N ALA A 169 -6.01 5.35 13.60
CA ALA A 169 -6.03 6.72 14.10
C ALA A 169 -6.74 7.70 13.14
N TRP A 170 -6.58 7.48 11.84
CA TRP A 170 -7.14 8.32 10.76
C TRP A 170 -7.87 7.47 9.72
N PRO A 171 -9.08 6.98 10.01
CA PRO A 171 -9.85 6.16 9.05
C PRO A 171 -10.12 6.86 7.71
N GLU A 172 -10.16 8.19 7.71
CA GLU A 172 -10.35 9.04 6.53
C GLU A 172 -9.16 9.04 5.55
N ILE A 173 -7.98 8.62 6.00
CA ILE A 173 -6.78 8.56 5.15
C ILE A 173 -6.91 7.45 4.09
N GLY A 174 -7.63 6.40 4.39
CA GLY A 174 -7.88 5.27 3.52
C GLY A 174 -7.83 3.95 4.28
N SER A 175 -8.47 2.95 3.71
CA SER A 175 -8.50 1.58 4.24
C SER A 175 -7.69 0.60 3.37
N GLU A 176 -7.07 1.09 2.30
CA GLU A 176 -6.30 0.28 1.36
C GLU A 176 -5.06 -0.32 2.05
N PRO A 177 -4.72 -1.58 1.80
CA PRO A 177 -3.46 -2.13 2.27
C PRO A 177 -2.29 -1.44 1.58
N THR A 178 -1.16 -1.33 2.26
CA THR A 178 0.05 -0.75 1.67
C THR A 178 0.72 -1.73 0.70
N ALA A 179 1.58 -1.20 -0.16
CA ALA A 179 2.40 -2.01 -1.06
C ALA A 179 3.27 -3.01 -0.27
N GLU A 180 3.76 -2.62 0.90
CA GLU A 180 4.53 -3.49 1.78
C GLU A 180 3.72 -4.66 2.34
N GLU A 181 2.41 -4.47 2.57
CA GLU A 181 1.50 -5.53 3.02
C GLU A 181 1.08 -6.47 1.87
N MET A 182 1.06 -5.97 0.64
CA MET A 182 0.54 -6.70 -0.53
C MET A 182 1.61 -7.27 -1.45
N GLU A 183 2.88 -6.91 -1.26
CA GLU A 183 3.97 -7.44 -2.07
C GLU A 183 3.98 -8.98 -2.07
N GLY A 184 3.90 -9.57 -3.27
CA GLY A 184 3.89 -11.03 -3.45
C GLY A 184 2.58 -11.73 -3.10
N LYS A 185 1.50 -11.00 -2.78
CA LYS A 185 0.15 -11.55 -2.57
C LYS A 185 -0.68 -11.46 -3.84
N GLU A 186 -1.65 -12.37 -3.99
CA GLU A 186 -2.60 -12.39 -5.12
C GLU A 186 -3.88 -11.63 -4.75
N ILE A 187 -4.37 -10.77 -5.65
CA ILE A 187 -5.72 -10.18 -5.51
C ILE A 187 -6.70 -11.03 -6.29
N ILE A 188 -7.67 -11.61 -5.60
CA ILE A 188 -8.82 -12.24 -6.22
C ILE A 188 -9.91 -11.17 -6.31
N ILE A 189 -10.17 -10.65 -7.51
CA ILE A 189 -11.30 -9.75 -7.75
C ILE A 189 -12.55 -10.62 -7.89
N ASN A 190 -13.32 -10.70 -6.83
CA ASN A 190 -14.70 -11.19 -6.90
C ASN A 190 -15.56 -10.07 -7.50
N GLU A 191 -15.74 -10.06 -8.81
CA GLU A 191 -16.73 -9.16 -9.42
C GLU A 191 -18.11 -9.50 -8.89
N ILE A 192 -18.77 -8.50 -8.32
CA ILE A 192 -20.21 -8.58 -8.02
C ILE A 192 -20.93 -8.83 -9.35
N PRO A 193 -21.77 -9.88 -9.49
CA PRO A 193 -22.51 -10.13 -10.72
C PRO A 193 -23.40 -8.91 -11.01
N GLY A 194 -23.09 -8.13 -12.04
CA GLY A 194 -23.93 -7.01 -12.46
C GLY A 194 -23.19 -5.77 -12.98
N ASN A 195 -21.91 -5.62 -12.75
CA ASN A 195 -21.18 -4.46 -13.27
C ASN A 195 -20.46 -4.81 -14.58
N GLN A 196 -21.20 -4.81 -15.69
CA GLN A 196 -20.59 -4.68 -17.01
C GLN A 196 -19.95 -3.28 -17.09
N PRO A 197 -18.80 -3.10 -17.80
CA PRO A 197 -18.45 -1.79 -18.30
C PRO A 197 -19.55 -1.36 -19.27
N GLN A 198 -20.59 -0.73 -18.74
CA GLN A 198 -21.55 -0.03 -19.56
C GLN A 198 -20.76 1.06 -20.29
N GLN A 199 -20.77 1.00 -21.61
CA GLN A 199 -20.58 2.18 -22.45
C GLN A 199 -21.22 3.34 -21.70
N THR A 200 -20.45 4.39 -21.48
CA THR A 200 -20.79 5.57 -20.71
C THR A 200 -22.25 5.96 -20.86
N SER A 201 -23.09 5.62 -19.89
CA SER A 201 -24.45 6.12 -19.86
C SER A 201 -24.39 7.63 -19.61
N PRO A 202 -25.30 8.43 -20.19
CA PRO A 202 -25.33 9.89 -20.00
C PRO A 202 -25.37 10.34 -18.54
N ALA A 203 -25.78 9.46 -17.62
CA ALA A 203 -25.81 9.70 -16.18
C ALA A 203 -24.40 9.63 -15.52
N LYS A 204 -23.52 8.76 -16.01
CA LYS A 204 -22.11 8.67 -15.51
C LYS A 204 -21.28 9.85 -15.98
N SER A 205 -21.51 10.33 -17.20
CA SER A 205 -20.91 11.56 -17.73
C SER A 205 -21.31 12.78 -16.89
N ARG A 206 -22.61 12.94 -16.59
CA ARG A 206 -23.11 14.03 -15.74
C ARG A 206 -22.57 14.01 -14.30
N ALA A 207 -22.37 12.83 -13.71
CA ALA A 207 -21.80 12.70 -12.36
C ALA A 207 -20.32 13.09 -12.34
N LEU A 208 -19.56 12.70 -13.35
CA LEU A 208 -18.15 13.09 -13.50
C LEU A 208 -17.98 14.59 -13.78
N ASP A 209 -18.88 15.18 -14.56
CA ASP A 209 -18.87 16.61 -14.84
C ASP A 209 -19.30 17.44 -13.61
N ALA A 210 -20.22 16.94 -12.79
CA ALA A 210 -20.62 17.56 -11.52
C ALA A 210 -19.47 17.56 -10.49
N ILE A 211 -18.66 16.50 -10.44
CA ILE A 211 -17.47 16.43 -9.57
C ILE A 211 -16.37 17.37 -10.08
N ARG A 212 -16.21 17.52 -11.39
CA ARG A 212 -15.26 18.47 -11.99
C ARG A 212 -15.67 19.94 -11.83
N GLY A 213 -16.96 20.23 -11.79
CA GLY A 213 -17.49 21.59 -11.65
C GLY A 213 -17.42 22.20 -10.25
N GLN A 214 -17.13 21.41 -9.20
CA GLN A 214 -17.05 21.91 -7.84
C GLN A 214 -15.65 22.40 -7.41
N SER A 215 -14.65 22.39 -8.28
CA SER A 215 -13.26 22.75 -7.95
C SER A 215 -12.80 24.14 -8.43
N THR A 216 -13.70 25.03 -8.85
CA THR A 216 -13.33 26.38 -9.30
C THR A 216 -14.30 27.46 -8.84
N GLU A 217 -14.29 27.80 -7.55
CA GLU A 217 -14.61 29.17 -7.13
C GLU A 217 -13.52 29.66 -6.16
N PRO A 218 -12.83 30.77 -6.50
CA PRO A 218 -11.93 31.42 -5.55
C PRO A 218 -12.78 32.18 -4.52
N VAL A 219 -12.56 31.88 -3.24
CA VAL A 219 -13.10 32.67 -2.12
C VAL A 219 -12.45 34.04 -2.18
N THR A 220 -13.18 35.07 -2.58
CA THR A 220 -12.84 36.47 -2.38
C THR A 220 -13.09 36.81 -0.92
N LEU A 221 -12.01 37.07 -0.18
CA LEU A 221 -12.09 37.69 1.15
C LEU A 221 -12.27 39.20 0.94
N GLU A 222 -13.40 39.74 1.39
CA GLU A 222 -13.52 41.13 1.81
C GLU A 222 -13.29 41.24 3.31
#